data_15e5426dc37811841cac9d37b329d0f0
#
_entry.id   15e5426dc37811841cac9d37b329d0f0
#
_cell.length_a   1.000
_cell.length_b   1.000
_cell.length_c   1.000
_cell.angle_alpha   90.00
_cell.angle_beta   90.00
_cell.angle_gamma   90.00
#
_symmetry.space_group_name_H-M   'P 1'
#
loop_
_entity.id
_entity.type
_entity.pdbx_description
1 polymer ?
#
loop_
_entity_poly.entity_id
_entity_poly.type
_entity_poly.pdbx_seq_one_letter_code
_entity_poly.pdbx_strand_id
1 'polypeptide(L)'
;MEKKLYEKQEIYDPATIAELSEHYAAILRLLGEDPTREGLLKTPERVAKAMAFMTKGYAEDPRDILLSAMFREEYRQMVLVKDIELYSLCEHHMLPFYGKAHVAYIPNGYITGLSKVARVVECLSLIHI
;
A
#
# COMPACT_ATOMS: atom_id res chain seq x y z
N MET A 1 -30.37 17.03 9.96
CA MET A 1 -29.51 16.40 8.94
C MET A 1 -28.14 16.17 9.57
N GLU A 2 -27.91 15.00 10.16
CA GLU A 2 -26.59 14.64 10.70
C GLU A 2 -25.61 14.53 9.54
N LYS A 3 -24.58 15.37 9.54
CA LYS A 3 -23.42 15.19 8.66
C LYS A 3 -22.77 13.87 9.03
N LYS A 4 -22.89 12.83 8.20
CA LYS A 4 -22.03 11.65 8.29
C LYS A 4 -20.59 12.11 8.15
N LEU A 5 -19.91 12.27 9.28
CA LEU A 5 -18.48 12.44 9.35
C LEU A 5 -17.85 11.13 8.88
N TYR A 6 -16.89 11.22 7.98
CA TYR A 6 -16.04 10.20 7.38
C TYR A 6 -16.20 8.78 7.98
N GLU A 7 -16.80 7.88 7.24
CA GLU A 7 -16.77 6.44 7.52
C GLU A 7 -15.51 5.85 6.88
N LYS A 8 -14.58 5.36 7.71
CA LYS A 8 -13.40 4.65 7.24
C LYS A 8 -13.85 3.36 6.56
N GLN A 9 -13.83 3.31 5.25
CA GLN A 9 -14.04 2.05 4.52
C GLN A 9 -12.80 1.18 4.71
N GLU A 10 -12.96 0.08 5.43
CA GLU A 10 -11.94 -0.97 5.47
C GLU A 10 -12.03 -1.74 4.14
N ILE A 11 -11.00 -1.62 3.32
CA ILE A 11 -10.92 -2.18 1.96
C ILE A 11 -10.51 -3.66 1.98
N TYR A 12 -10.34 -4.25 3.17
CA TYR A 12 -9.81 -5.60 3.30
C TYR A 12 -10.92 -6.63 3.42
N ASP A 13 -10.73 -7.78 2.75
CA ASP A 13 -11.62 -8.91 2.90
C ASP A 13 -11.64 -9.40 4.37
N PRO A 14 -12.80 -9.39 5.04
CA PRO A 14 -12.89 -9.79 6.45
C PRO A 14 -12.46 -11.24 6.72
N ALA A 15 -12.66 -12.14 5.76
CA ALA A 15 -12.26 -13.55 5.90
C ALA A 15 -10.72 -13.67 5.90
N THR A 16 -10.05 -12.99 4.99
CA THR A 16 -8.59 -12.92 4.94
C THR A 16 -8.00 -12.31 6.22
N ILE A 17 -8.60 -11.24 6.74
CA ILE A 17 -8.15 -10.63 7.99
C ILE A 17 -8.32 -11.58 9.17
N ALA A 18 -9.44 -12.31 9.24
CA ALA A 18 -9.69 -13.28 10.31
C ALA A 18 -8.64 -14.40 10.28
N GLU A 19 -8.39 -15.00 9.10
CA GLU A 19 -7.40 -16.06 8.92
C GLU A 19 -5.98 -15.60 9.27
N LEU A 20 -5.56 -14.44 8.76
CA LEU A 20 -4.27 -13.84 9.13
C LEU A 20 -4.16 -13.59 10.63
N SER A 21 -5.23 -13.14 11.28
CA SER A 21 -5.25 -12.90 12.73
C SER A 21 -5.00 -14.18 13.53
N GLU A 22 -5.59 -15.30 13.12
CA GLU A 22 -5.35 -16.61 13.74
C GLU A 22 -3.88 -17.03 13.63
N HIS A 23 -3.27 -16.84 12.45
CA HIS A 23 -1.86 -17.13 12.24
C HIS A 23 -0.96 -16.23 13.08
N TYR A 24 -1.25 -14.94 13.20
CA TYR A 24 -0.46 -14.03 14.06
C TYR A 24 -0.62 -14.35 15.54
N ALA A 25 -1.80 -14.79 15.99
CA ALA A 25 -1.97 -15.28 17.36
C ALA A 25 -1.12 -16.55 17.60
N ALA A 26 -1.03 -17.44 16.61
CA ALA A 26 -0.17 -18.61 16.69
C ALA A 26 1.33 -18.24 16.74
N ILE A 27 1.76 -17.27 15.91
CA ILE A 27 3.13 -16.76 15.92
C ILE A 27 3.48 -16.20 17.31
N LEU A 28 2.62 -15.38 17.91
CA LEU A 28 2.86 -14.84 19.25
C LEU A 28 3.07 -15.95 20.27
N ARG A 29 2.25 -17.01 20.27
CA ARG A 29 2.43 -18.17 21.16
C ARG A 29 3.76 -18.88 20.93
N LEU A 30 4.15 -19.08 19.67
CA LEU A 30 5.42 -19.73 19.33
C LEU A 30 6.65 -18.92 19.74
N LEU A 31 6.51 -17.60 19.79
CA LEU A 31 7.55 -16.69 20.28
C LEU A 31 7.62 -16.65 21.83
N GLY A 32 6.72 -17.33 22.52
CA GLY A 32 6.69 -17.38 23.99
C GLY A 32 5.79 -16.31 24.64
N GLU A 33 4.96 -15.62 23.83
CA GLU A 33 4.04 -14.61 24.33
C GLU A 33 2.63 -15.19 24.58
N ASP A 34 1.90 -14.53 25.48
CA ASP A 34 0.48 -14.83 25.74
C ASP A 34 -0.41 -13.85 24.96
N PRO A 35 -1.03 -14.28 23.83
CA PRO A 35 -1.90 -13.42 23.04
C PRO A 35 -3.20 -13.06 23.76
N THR A 36 -3.52 -13.69 24.90
CA THR A 36 -4.73 -13.41 25.67
C THR A 36 -4.56 -12.30 26.70
N ARG A 37 -3.31 -11.89 27.00
CA ARG A 37 -3.08 -10.76 27.88
C ARG A 37 -3.62 -9.45 27.29
N GLU A 38 -4.11 -8.55 28.12
CA GLU A 38 -4.82 -7.33 27.74
C GLU A 38 -4.10 -6.52 26.63
N GLY A 39 -2.79 -6.35 26.75
CA GLY A 39 -1.99 -5.59 25.78
C GLY A 39 -1.89 -6.23 24.40
N LEU A 40 -2.14 -7.54 24.26
CA LEU A 40 -2.02 -8.29 23.01
C LEU A 40 -3.36 -8.75 22.41
N LEU A 41 -4.49 -8.58 23.12
CA LEU A 41 -5.80 -9.04 22.65
C LEU A 41 -6.15 -8.58 21.22
N LYS A 42 -5.79 -7.36 20.86
CA LYS A 42 -6.08 -6.79 19.54
C LYS A 42 -4.89 -6.84 18.58
N THR A 43 -3.73 -7.33 19.02
CA THR A 43 -2.51 -7.34 18.23
C THR A 43 -2.62 -8.21 16.99
N PRO A 44 -3.16 -9.45 17.04
CA PRO A 44 -3.29 -10.28 15.84
C PRO A 44 -4.06 -9.59 14.72
N GLU A 45 -5.21 -9.00 15.03
CA GLU A 45 -6.03 -8.28 14.05
C GLU A 45 -5.34 -7.03 13.52
N ARG A 46 -4.67 -6.28 14.40
CA ARG A 46 -3.92 -5.08 14.00
C ARG A 46 -2.77 -5.42 13.06
N VAL A 47 -2.03 -6.48 13.34
CA VAL A 47 -0.94 -6.94 12.47
C VAL A 47 -1.49 -7.44 11.14
N ALA A 48 -2.57 -8.22 11.15
CA ALA A 48 -3.23 -8.68 9.93
C ALA A 48 -3.63 -7.51 9.02
N LYS A 49 -4.27 -6.48 9.58
CA LYS A 49 -4.64 -5.26 8.83
C LYS A 49 -3.43 -4.47 8.33
N ALA A 50 -2.37 -4.38 9.13
CA ALA A 50 -1.14 -3.72 8.72
C ALA A 50 -0.46 -4.45 7.55
N MET A 51 -0.40 -5.78 7.59
CA MET A 51 0.16 -6.59 6.50
C MET A 51 -0.68 -6.49 5.23
N ALA A 52 -2.00 -6.54 5.35
CA ALA A 52 -2.90 -6.33 4.20
C ALA A 52 -2.71 -4.95 3.58
N PHE A 53 -2.50 -3.91 4.37
CA PHE A 53 -2.17 -2.58 3.88
C PHE A 53 -0.81 -2.53 3.18
N MET A 54 0.23 -3.09 3.79
CA MET A 54 1.60 -3.08 3.25
C MET A 54 1.78 -3.96 2.01
N THR A 55 0.79 -4.77 1.68
CA THR A 55 0.77 -5.63 0.48
C THR A 55 -0.38 -5.32 -0.47
N LYS A 56 -1.06 -4.20 -0.28
CA LYS A 56 -2.26 -3.83 -1.08
C LYS A 56 -1.98 -3.69 -2.58
N GLY A 57 -0.73 -3.42 -2.97
CA GLY A 57 -0.33 -3.30 -4.37
C GLY A 57 -0.53 -4.58 -5.18
N TYR A 58 -0.61 -5.75 -4.55
CA TYR A 58 -0.97 -7.00 -5.24
C TYR A 58 -2.40 -6.98 -5.83
N ALA A 59 -3.29 -6.17 -5.26
CA ALA A 59 -4.67 -6.03 -5.71
C ALA A 59 -4.89 -4.87 -6.68
N GLU A 60 -3.85 -4.12 -7.01
CA GLU A 60 -3.89 -2.94 -7.88
C GLU A 60 -3.12 -3.20 -9.18
N ASP A 61 -3.58 -2.61 -10.30
CA ASP A 61 -2.84 -2.60 -11.55
C ASP A 61 -2.21 -1.20 -11.75
N PRO A 62 -0.87 -1.09 -11.77
CA PRO A 62 -0.19 0.18 -11.97
C PRO A 62 -0.51 0.81 -13.34
N ARG A 63 -0.81 -0.01 -14.35
CA ARG A 63 -1.23 0.48 -15.67
C ARG A 63 -2.58 1.17 -15.59
N ASP A 64 -3.55 0.58 -14.92
CA ASP A 64 -4.88 1.17 -14.76
C ASP A 64 -4.80 2.49 -13.98
N ILE A 65 -3.91 2.56 -12.98
CA ILE A 65 -3.65 3.80 -12.24
C ILE A 65 -3.17 4.90 -13.19
N LEU A 66 -2.19 4.63 -14.05
CA LEU A 66 -1.68 5.61 -15.02
C LEU A 66 -2.76 6.03 -16.02
N LEU A 67 -3.48 5.07 -16.58
CA LEU A 67 -4.48 5.31 -17.61
C LEU A 67 -5.72 6.06 -17.08
N SER A 68 -5.94 6.04 -15.76
CA SER A 68 -7.10 6.72 -15.16
C SER A 68 -7.07 8.25 -15.24
N ALA A 69 -5.94 8.86 -15.59
CA ALA A 69 -5.81 10.31 -15.76
C ALA A 69 -4.76 10.64 -16.84
N MET A 70 -5.07 10.28 -18.06
CA MET A 70 -4.27 10.63 -19.25
C MET A 70 -4.89 11.85 -19.93
N PHE A 71 -4.04 12.81 -20.26
CA PHE A 71 -4.43 14.04 -20.97
C PHE A 71 -3.67 14.13 -22.28
N ARG A 72 -4.38 14.47 -23.36
CA ARG A 72 -3.73 14.73 -24.63
C ARG A 72 -3.02 16.08 -24.58
N GLU A 73 -1.73 16.06 -24.81
CA GLU A 73 -0.89 17.25 -24.76
C GLU A 73 0.33 17.06 -25.66
N GLU A 74 0.62 18.05 -26.49
CA GLU A 74 1.81 18.04 -27.36
C GLU A 74 3.06 18.59 -26.64
N TYR A 75 3.24 18.16 -25.42
CA TYR A 75 4.39 18.53 -24.60
C TYR A 75 5.52 17.53 -24.82
N ARG A 76 6.73 18.03 -25.09
CA ARG A 76 7.89 17.19 -25.42
C ARG A 76 9.06 17.34 -24.44
N GLN A 77 8.90 18.18 -23.45
CA GLN A 77 9.96 18.31 -22.41
C GLN A 77 9.81 17.20 -21.37
N MET A 78 10.92 16.86 -20.75
CA MET A 78 10.91 15.87 -19.65
C MET A 78 10.02 16.34 -18.51
N VAL A 79 9.13 15.47 -18.08
CA VAL A 79 8.41 15.63 -16.82
C VAL A 79 9.18 14.88 -15.74
N LEU A 80 9.52 15.55 -14.66
CA LEU A 80 10.27 14.98 -13.54
C LEU A 80 9.46 15.13 -12.26
N VAL A 81 9.18 14.01 -11.60
CA VAL A 81 8.56 13.95 -10.27
C VAL A 81 9.58 13.40 -9.30
N LYS A 82 10.02 14.24 -8.36
CA LYS A 82 11.10 13.94 -7.42
C LYS A 82 10.56 13.68 -6.02
N ASP A 83 11.41 12.99 -5.25
CA ASP A 83 11.20 12.78 -3.81
C ASP A 83 9.86 12.13 -3.45
N ILE A 84 9.42 11.18 -4.27
CA ILE A 84 8.24 10.39 -3.97
C ILE A 84 8.61 9.43 -2.84
N GLU A 85 8.04 9.61 -1.66
CA GLU A 85 8.25 8.71 -0.54
C GLU A 85 7.64 7.34 -0.85
N LEU A 86 8.37 6.29 -0.52
CA LEU A 86 7.92 4.92 -0.65
C LEU A 86 8.19 4.12 0.62
N TYR A 87 7.31 3.18 0.87
CA TYR A 87 7.40 2.20 1.94
C TYR A 87 7.18 0.82 1.34
N SER A 88 7.95 -0.17 1.77
CA SER A 88 7.89 -1.51 1.21
C SER A 88 8.20 -2.57 2.26
N LEU A 89 8.03 -3.84 1.91
CA LEU A 89 8.43 -4.99 2.71
C LEU A 89 9.59 -5.70 2.02
N CYS A 90 10.61 -6.05 2.79
CA CYS A 90 11.71 -6.86 2.29
C CYS A 90 11.23 -8.29 2.00
N GLU A 91 11.49 -8.81 0.80
CA GLU A 91 11.09 -10.18 0.44
C GLU A 91 11.76 -11.26 1.29
N HIS A 92 12.98 -11.00 1.79
CA HIS A 92 13.74 -11.99 2.54
C HIS A 92 13.28 -12.11 4.01
N HIS A 93 12.78 -11.04 4.60
CA HIS A 93 12.49 -10.99 6.03
C HIS A 93 11.08 -10.47 6.36
N MET A 94 10.33 -9.97 5.37
CA MET A 94 9.05 -9.28 5.56
C MET A 94 9.14 -8.07 6.51
N LEU A 95 10.32 -7.46 6.61
CA LEU A 95 10.53 -6.26 7.41
C LEU A 95 10.26 -5.02 6.57
N PRO A 96 9.62 -3.98 7.15
CA PRO A 96 9.41 -2.73 6.45
C PRO A 96 10.72 -1.99 6.21
N PHE A 97 10.83 -1.36 5.04
CA PHE A 97 11.86 -0.38 4.73
C PHE A 97 11.24 0.79 3.99
N TYR A 98 11.94 1.90 3.90
CA TYR A 98 11.47 3.11 3.22
C TYR A 98 12.58 3.72 2.39
N GLY A 99 12.16 4.55 1.47
CA GLY A 99 13.08 5.27 0.59
C GLY A 99 12.37 6.33 -0.22
N LYS A 100 13.04 6.77 -1.28
CA LYS A 100 12.51 7.75 -2.23
C LYS A 100 12.68 7.25 -3.66
N ALA A 101 11.70 7.54 -4.49
CA ALA A 101 11.76 7.32 -5.92
C ALA A 101 11.72 8.65 -6.67
N HIS A 102 12.44 8.71 -7.79
CA HIS A 102 12.36 9.80 -8.74
C HIS A 102 11.92 9.22 -10.08
N VAL A 103 10.88 9.79 -10.67
CA VAL A 103 10.34 9.32 -11.94
C VAL A 103 10.45 10.42 -12.97
N ALA A 104 11.07 10.13 -14.10
CA ALA A 104 11.14 11.03 -15.22
C ALA A 104 10.61 10.35 -16.48
N TYR A 105 9.84 11.07 -17.30
CA TYR A 105 9.40 10.59 -18.60
C TYR A 105 9.34 11.72 -19.60
N ILE A 106 9.46 11.38 -20.89
CA ILE A 106 9.26 12.32 -22.00
C ILE A 106 7.89 11.98 -22.60
N PRO A 107 6.92 12.91 -22.57
CA PRO A 107 5.62 12.72 -23.16
C PRO A 107 5.67 12.45 -24.66
N ASN A 108 4.78 11.59 -25.13
CA ASN A 108 4.56 11.32 -26.55
C ASN A 108 3.07 11.44 -26.89
N GLY A 109 2.61 12.69 -26.98
CA GLY A 109 1.21 13.01 -27.26
C GLY A 109 0.25 12.91 -26.08
N TYR A 110 0.71 12.37 -24.95
CA TYR A 110 -0.06 12.27 -23.72
C TYR A 110 0.80 12.53 -22.48
N ILE A 111 0.19 13.15 -21.49
CA ILE A 111 0.74 13.31 -20.13
C ILE A 111 -0.17 12.61 -19.14
N THR A 112 0.39 12.15 -18.04
CA THR A 112 -0.37 11.61 -16.91
C THR A 112 -0.41 12.58 -15.75
N GLY A 113 -1.44 12.52 -14.92
CA GLY A 113 -1.51 13.33 -13.71
C GLY A 113 -0.36 13.00 -12.76
N LEU A 114 0.26 14.03 -12.17
CA LEU A 114 1.40 13.85 -11.25
C LEU A 114 1.05 12.95 -10.05
N SER A 115 -0.17 13.05 -9.55
CA SER A 115 -0.68 12.19 -8.48
C SER A 115 -0.74 10.71 -8.89
N LYS A 116 -0.89 10.41 -10.19
CA LYS A 116 -0.92 9.02 -10.69
C LYS A 116 0.48 8.41 -10.69
N VAL A 117 1.50 9.21 -11.00
CA VAL A 117 2.89 8.78 -10.89
C VAL A 117 3.22 8.38 -9.45
N ALA A 118 2.85 9.21 -8.47
CA ALA A 118 3.05 8.90 -7.05
C ALA A 118 2.28 7.63 -6.63
N ARG A 119 1.04 7.46 -7.09
CA ARG A 119 0.23 6.26 -6.79
C ARG A 119 0.78 4.99 -7.42
N VAL A 120 1.40 5.07 -8.59
CA VAL A 120 2.09 3.93 -9.20
C VAL A 120 3.30 3.53 -8.37
N VAL A 121 4.10 4.49 -7.91
CA VAL A 121 5.21 4.23 -6.99
C VAL A 121 4.69 3.57 -5.71
N GLU A 122 3.61 4.06 -5.13
CA GLU A 122 2.97 3.45 -3.96
C GLU A 122 2.50 2.02 -4.26
N CYS A 123 1.77 1.81 -5.36
CA CYS A 123 1.30 0.49 -5.78
C CYS A 123 2.45 -0.52 -5.88
N LEU A 124 3.53 -0.15 -6.59
CA LEU A 124 4.67 -1.03 -6.82
C LEU A 124 5.52 -1.24 -5.55
N SER A 125 5.56 -0.28 -4.63
CA SER A 125 6.30 -0.41 -3.37
C SER A 125 5.56 -1.21 -2.30
N LEU A 126 4.23 -1.19 -2.31
CA LEU A 126 3.39 -1.97 -1.38
C LEU A 126 3.05 -3.36 -1.91
N ILE A 127 3.95 -3.94 -2.67
CA ILE A 127 4.02 -5.35 -3.02
C ILE A 127 5.31 -5.94 -2.46
N HIS A 128 5.33 -7.23 -2.34
CA HIS A 128 6.53 -7.96 -1.90
C HIS A 128 7.58 -7.92 -3.03
N ILE A 129 8.70 -7.29 -2.77
CA ILE A 129 9.81 -7.20 -3.73
C ILE A 129 10.87 -8.25 -3.41
#